data_ce5057e9f1d1f3e00c08aa73d3945280
#
_entry.id   ce5057e9f1d1f3e00c08aa73d3945280
#
_cell.length_a   1.000
_cell.length_b   1.000
_cell.length_c   1.000
_cell.angle_alpha   90.00
_cell.angle_beta   90.00
_cell.angle_gamma   90.00
#
_symmetry.space_group_name_H-M   'P 1'
#
loop_
_entity.id
_entity.type
_entity.pdbx_description
1 polymer ?
#
loop_
_entity_poly.entity_id
_entity_poly.type
_entity_poly.pdbx_seq_one_letter_code
_entity_poly.pdbx_strand_id
1 'polypeptide(L)'
;SVPEDEEATRFVQTATLGLAGEHQKDNAAIAYLLGASLGATVKERAQGLASVEWPGRLETVRSPQGDVLFDAAHNPDGVESLARYVAALGKSHDSVALVFGVLADKPWVEMVDRAAPMAAHRFYACPSGRAAVDPVALDARHSGRIETSAREAYAHARAAVGAEGLVVVCGSILLVGEVRAAVLGLRMDPPVAM
;
A
#
# COMPACT_ATOMS: atom_id res chain seq x y z
N SER A 1 13.98 -18.26 32.15
CA SER A 1 13.25 -18.22 30.86
C SER A 1 13.35 -16.80 30.30
N VAL A 2 13.61 -16.69 29.02
CA VAL A 2 13.56 -15.39 28.32
C VAL A 2 12.08 -14.93 28.37
N PRO A 3 11.80 -13.66 28.68
CA PRO A 3 10.44 -13.13 28.61
C PRO A 3 9.82 -13.36 27.21
N GLU A 4 8.53 -13.64 27.15
CA GLU A 4 7.83 -13.98 25.88
C GLU A 4 7.91 -12.85 24.84
N ASP A 5 7.93 -11.60 25.28
CA ASP A 5 8.09 -10.41 24.45
C ASP A 5 9.50 -10.32 23.82
N GLU A 6 10.55 -10.70 24.54
CA GLU A 6 11.91 -10.82 24.00
C GLU A 6 12.02 -11.97 22.99
N GLU A 7 11.35 -13.10 23.25
CA GLU A 7 11.29 -14.23 22.31
C GLU A 7 10.61 -13.80 21.00
N ALA A 8 9.45 -13.15 21.08
CA ALA A 8 8.71 -12.66 19.93
C ALA A 8 9.54 -11.66 19.10
N THR A 9 10.18 -10.69 19.77
CA THR A 9 11.05 -9.70 19.14
C THR A 9 12.22 -10.36 18.43
N ARG A 10 12.88 -11.31 19.05
CA ARG A 10 13.99 -12.06 18.45
C ARG A 10 13.53 -12.90 17.27
N PHE A 11 12.37 -13.55 17.39
CA PHE A 11 11.79 -14.36 16.31
C PHE A 11 11.56 -13.52 15.04
N VAL A 12 10.88 -12.38 15.13
CA VAL A 12 10.52 -11.57 13.95
C VAL A 12 11.71 -10.89 13.27
N GLN A 13 12.87 -10.78 13.96
CA GLN A 13 14.10 -10.26 13.36
C GLN A 13 14.72 -11.23 12.35
N THR A 14 14.50 -12.53 12.51
CA THR A 14 15.12 -13.58 11.70
C THR A 14 14.11 -14.38 10.87
N ALA A 15 12.82 -14.29 11.20
CA ALA A 15 11.77 -15.04 10.54
C ALA A 15 11.48 -14.52 9.13
N THR A 16 11.13 -15.43 8.23
CA THR A 16 10.48 -15.05 6.97
C THR A 16 9.04 -14.67 7.28
N LEU A 17 8.65 -13.44 6.95
CA LEU A 17 7.29 -12.95 7.08
C LEU A 17 6.61 -12.90 5.71
N GLY A 18 5.33 -13.28 5.64
CA GLY A 18 4.54 -13.21 4.41
C GLY A 18 4.22 -11.77 3.98
N LEU A 19 4.18 -10.83 4.95
CA LEU A 19 3.93 -9.42 4.68
C LEU A 19 5.23 -8.63 4.64
N ALA A 20 5.39 -7.79 3.62
CA ALA A 20 6.53 -6.91 3.45
C ALA A 20 6.45 -5.66 4.34
N GLY A 21 7.61 -5.03 4.62
CA GLY A 21 7.74 -3.77 5.34
C GLY A 21 8.16 -3.91 6.81
N GLU A 22 9.02 -3.00 7.27
CA GLU A 22 9.57 -3.04 8.64
C GLU A 22 8.48 -2.96 9.72
N HIS A 23 7.42 -2.17 9.51
CA HIS A 23 6.28 -2.08 10.43
C HIS A 23 5.52 -3.40 10.58
N GLN A 24 5.67 -4.35 9.65
CA GLN A 24 5.06 -5.68 9.78
C GLN A 24 5.78 -6.56 10.79
N LYS A 25 7.03 -6.25 11.15
CA LYS A 25 7.73 -6.95 12.23
C LYS A 25 7.05 -6.72 13.58
N ASP A 26 6.62 -5.49 13.86
CA ASP A 26 5.89 -5.18 15.10
C ASP A 26 4.52 -5.88 15.12
N ASN A 27 3.80 -5.84 14.01
CA ASN A 27 2.53 -6.55 13.88
C ASN A 27 2.71 -8.08 14.02
N ALA A 28 3.76 -8.63 13.44
CA ALA A 28 4.09 -10.05 13.55
C ALA A 28 4.48 -10.46 14.98
N ALA A 29 5.22 -9.60 15.72
CA ALA A 29 5.54 -9.84 17.12
C ALA A 29 4.27 -9.91 17.98
N ILE A 30 3.33 -8.98 17.78
CA ILE A 30 2.04 -8.99 18.47
C ILE A 30 1.25 -10.25 18.11
N ALA A 31 1.17 -10.60 16.83
CA ALA A 31 0.46 -11.81 16.37
C ALA A 31 1.09 -13.09 16.91
N TYR A 32 2.43 -13.12 17.02
CA TYR A 32 3.18 -14.24 17.60
C TYR A 32 2.81 -14.45 19.09
N LEU A 33 2.75 -13.36 19.87
CA LEU A 33 2.36 -13.41 21.29
C LEU A 33 0.90 -13.81 21.46
N LEU A 34 -0.01 -13.25 20.66
CA LEU A 34 -1.42 -13.63 20.69
C LEU A 34 -1.62 -15.10 20.33
N GLY A 35 -0.91 -15.62 19.34
CA GLY A 35 -0.93 -17.03 18.99
C GLY A 35 -0.46 -17.92 20.15
N ALA A 36 0.58 -17.50 20.90
CA ALA A 36 1.04 -18.21 22.09
C ALA A 36 -0.05 -18.28 23.17
N SER A 37 -0.71 -17.14 23.45
CA SER A 37 -1.80 -17.08 24.45
C SER A 37 -3.01 -17.95 24.10
N LEU A 38 -3.19 -18.25 22.80
CA LEU A 38 -4.22 -19.15 22.29
C LEU A 38 -3.77 -20.62 22.21
N GLY A 39 -2.54 -20.93 22.66
CA GLY A 39 -2.01 -22.29 22.71
C GLY A 39 -1.37 -22.76 21.40
N ALA A 40 -1.16 -21.90 20.42
CA ALA A 40 -0.47 -22.26 19.18
C ALA A 40 1.02 -22.52 19.44
N THR A 41 1.54 -23.61 18.88
CA THR A 41 2.96 -23.97 18.97
C THR A 41 3.83 -22.96 18.19
N VAL A 42 5.12 -22.90 18.53
CA VAL A 42 6.10 -22.06 17.80
C VAL A 42 6.06 -22.34 16.29
N LYS A 43 5.94 -23.63 15.92
CA LYS A 43 5.88 -24.03 14.52
C LYS A 43 4.64 -23.47 13.80
N GLU A 44 3.47 -23.57 14.42
CA GLU A 44 2.21 -23.06 13.86
C GLU A 44 2.25 -21.53 13.71
N ARG A 45 2.74 -20.83 14.73
CA ARG A 45 2.94 -19.36 14.67
C ARG A 45 3.88 -18.96 13.55
N ALA A 46 5.02 -19.65 13.43
CA ALA A 46 5.99 -19.41 12.36
C ALA A 46 5.38 -19.64 10.96
N GLN A 47 4.68 -20.76 10.77
CA GLN A 47 4.02 -21.06 9.50
C GLN A 47 2.92 -20.04 9.16
N GLY A 48 2.08 -19.67 10.12
CA GLY A 48 1.04 -18.67 9.93
C GLY A 48 1.62 -17.32 9.48
N LEU A 49 2.65 -16.82 10.17
CA LEU A 49 3.30 -15.55 9.84
C LEU A 49 4.02 -15.57 8.50
N ALA A 50 4.56 -16.71 8.08
CA ALA A 50 5.22 -16.87 6.79
C ALA A 50 4.25 -16.98 5.61
N SER A 51 3.05 -17.51 5.85
CA SER A 51 2.06 -17.80 4.82
C SER A 51 0.96 -16.75 4.69
N VAL A 52 0.93 -15.73 5.57
CA VAL A 52 -0.12 -14.71 5.51
C VAL A 52 0.02 -13.87 4.25
N GLU A 53 -1.08 -13.74 3.52
CA GLU A 53 -1.22 -12.85 2.38
C GLU A 53 -2.31 -11.83 2.69
N TRP A 54 -2.06 -10.57 2.37
CA TRP A 54 -3.04 -9.52 2.57
C TRP A 54 -3.04 -8.58 1.35
N PRO A 55 -4.03 -8.70 0.48
CA PRO A 55 -4.13 -7.85 -0.69
C PRO A 55 -4.09 -6.37 -0.34
N GLY A 56 -3.29 -5.60 -1.09
CA GLY A 56 -3.13 -4.17 -0.87
C GLY A 56 -2.29 -3.79 0.36
N ARG A 57 -1.45 -4.69 0.88
CA ARG A 57 -0.46 -4.39 1.93
C ARG A 57 0.95 -4.58 1.39
N LEU A 58 1.57 -3.52 0.87
CA LEU A 58 2.84 -3.58 0.15
C LEU A 58 2.86 -4.75 -0.87
N GLU A 59 1.70 -5.00 -1.47
CA GLU A 59 1.51 -6.05 -2.46
C GLU A 59 2.12 -5.62 -3.79
N THR A 60 3.14 -6.34 -4.24
CA THR A 60 3.72 -6.11 -5.56
C THR A 60 3.14 -7.11 -6.56
N VAL A 61 2.40 -6.61 -7.54
CA VAL A 61 1.95 -7.37 -8.70
C VAL A 61 2.93 -7.17 -9.84
N ARG A 62 3.58 -8.26 -10.24
CA ARG A 62 4.54 -8.27 -11.35
C ARG A 62 3.84 -8.70 -12.63
N SER A 63 4.10 -7.97 -13.72
CA SER A 63 3.54 -8.30 -15.02
C SER A 63 4.47 -7.86 -16.15
N PRO A 64 4.30 -8.41 -17.37
CA PRO A 64 5.05 -7.95 -18.54
C PRO A 64 4.83 -6.46 -18.87
N GLN A 65 3.73 -5.88 -18.39
CA GLN A 65 3.44 -4.46 -18.54
C GLN A 65 4.18 -3.60 -17.51
N GLY A 66 4.78 -4.20 -16.50
CA GLY A 66 5.55 -3.59 -15.43
C GLY A 66 4.97 -3.82 -14.04
N ASP A 67 5.77 -3.54 -13.03
CA ASP A 67 5.44 -3.76 -11.62
C ASP A 67 4.46 -2.69 -11.10
N VAL A 68 3.51 -3.14 -10.28
CA VAL A 68 2.58 -2.29 -9.53
C VAL A 68 2.68 -2.62 -8.04
N LEU A 69 2.89 -1.61 -7.22
CA LEU A 69 2.86 -1.71 -5.77
C LEU A 69 1.53 -1.15 -5.24
N PHE A 70 0.75 -1.99 -4.60
CA PHE A 70 -0.49 -1.63 -3.95
C PHE A 70 -0.29 -1.51 -2.44
N ASP A 71 -0.68 -0.37 -1.86
CA ASP A 71 -0.73 -0.22 -0.41
C ASP A 71 -1.96 0.58 0.03
N ALA A 72 -2.75 -0.02 0.90
CA ALA A 72 -3.97 0.57 1.46
C ALA A 72 -3.70 1.61 2.56
N ALA A 73 -2.53 2.24 2.59
CA ALA A 73 -2.22 3.35 3.48
C ALA A 73 -3.29 4.44 3.35
N HIS A 74 -3.95 4.75 4.47
CA HIS A 74 -5.07 5.67 4.55
C HIS A 74 -4.97 6.64 5.74
N ASN A 75 -3.76 6.77 6.28
CA ASN A 75 -3.36 7.73 7.31
C ASN A 75 -1.89 8.15 7.09
N PRO A 76 -1.42 9.24 7.73
CA PRO A 76 -0.07 9.75 7.53
C PRO A 76 1.04 8.74 7.82
N ASP A 77 0.92 7.94 8.89
CA ASP A 77 1.96 6.99 9.30
C ASP A 77 2.07 5.80 8.33
N GLY A 78 0.93 5.35 7.80
CA GLY A 78 0.89 4.33 6.75
C GLY A 78 1.59 4.83 5.48
N VAL A 79 1.29 6.07 5.04
CA VAL A 79 1.93 6.67 3.87
C VAL A 79 3.43 6.87 4.10
N GLU A 80 3.85 7.28 5.30
CA GLU A 80 5.27 7.40 5.66
C GLU A 80 5.99 6.05 5.59
N SER A 81 5.34 4.98 6.06
CA SER A 81 5.89 3.62 5.99
C SER A 81 6.02 3.14 4.55
N LEU A 82 5.03 3.43 3.70
CA LEU A 82 5.08 3.16 2.27
C LEU A 82 6.20 3.95 1.59
N ALA A 83 6.35 5.25 1.90
CA ALA A 83 7.40 6.09 1.32
C ALA A 83 8.80 5.54 1.63
N ARG A 84 9.04 5.13 2.88
CA ARG A 84 10.30 4.47 3.27
C ARG A 84 10.54 3.16 2.52
N TYR A 85 9.49 2.37 2.32
CA TYR A 85 9.58 1.13 1.55
C TYR A 85 9.94 1.40 0.10
N VAL A 86 9.26 2.35 -0.56
CA VAL A 86 9.54 2.73 -1.96
C VAL A 86 10.97 3.25 -2.10
N ALA A 87 11.45 4.09 -1.17
CA ALA A 87 12.83 4.57 -1.16
C ALA A 87 13.85 3.43 -1.04
N ALA A 88 13.56 2.41 -0.22
CA ALA A 88 14.42 1.23 -0.05
C ALA A 88 14.50 0.34 -1.29
N LEU A 89 13.56 0.45 -2.24
CA LEU A 89 13.63 -0.27 -3.53
C LEU A 89 14.74 0.24 -4.45
N GLY A 90 15.32 1.41 -4.17
CA GLY A 90 16.43 1.99 -4.92
C GLY A 90 16.11 2.37 -6.38
N LYS A 91 14.83 2.48 -6.74
CA LYS A 91 14.42 2.96 -8.06
C LYS A 91 14.67 4.46 -8.20
N SER A 92 15.03 4.92 -9.40
CA SER A 92 15.15 6.35 -9.64
C SER A 92 13.77 7.03 -9.54
N HIS A 93 13.73 8.25 -9.04
CA HIS A 93 12.52 9.03 -8.86
C HIS A 93 11.69 9.14 -10.17
N ASP A 94 12.35 9.32 -11.31
CA ASP A 94 11.70 9.42 -12.63
C ASP A 94 11.11 8.10 -13.13
N SER A 95 11.50 6.97 -12.54
CA SER A 95 10.95 5.65 -12.85
C SER A 95 9.79 5.23 -11.97
N VAL A 96 9.31 6.13 -11.10
CA VAL A 96 8.17 5.89 -10.21
C VAL A 96 7.01 6.81 -10.59
N ALA A 97 5.81 6.25 -10.73
CA ALA A 97 4.56 6.97 -10.84
C ALA A 97 3.66 6.67 -9.65
N LEU A 98 3.01 7.71 -9.12
CA LEU A 98 2.08 7.64 -8.01
C LEU A 98 0.64 7.79 -8.51
N VAL A 99 -0.23 6.85 -8.20
CA VAL A 99 -1.68 6.98 -8.29
C VAL A 99 -2.22 7.18 -6.87
N PHE A 100 -2.81 8.34 -6.61
CA PHE A 100 -3.23 8.73 -5.29
C PHE A 100 -4.66 9.30 -5.28
N GLY A 101 -5.41 8.89 -4.27
CA GLY A 101 -6.73 9.43 -3.98
C GLY A 101 -7.13 9.07 -2.55
N VAL A 102 -7.79 9.98 -1.86
CA VAL A 102 -8.02 9.90 -0.42
C VAL A 102 -9.44 10.35 -0.08
N LEU A 103 -10.01 9.76 0.97
CA LEU A 103 -11.33 10.13 1.46
C LEU A 103 -11.28 11.47 2.20
N ALA A 104 -12.38 12.23 2.15
CA ALA A 104 -12.45 13.59 2.69
C ALA A 104 -12.35 13.66 4.24
N ASP A 105 -12.64 12.55 4.94
CA ASP A 105 -12.55 12.43 6.39
C ASP A 105 -11.13 12.16 6.92
N LYS A 106 -10.13 12.07 6.03
CA LYS A 106 -8.74 11.76 6.38
C LYS A 106 -7.86 13.02 6.45
N PRO A 107 -6.75 13.00 7.18
CA PRO A 107 -5.78 14.10 7.21
C PRO A 107 -4.99 14.14 5.88
N TRP A 108 -5.70 14.41 4.80
CA TRP A 108 -5.22 14.28 3.42
C TRP A 108 -4.02 15.17 3.09
N VAL A 109 -3.93 16.35 3.72
CA VAL A 109 -2.80 17.27 3.51
C VAL A 109 -1.49 16.62 3.91
N GLU A 110 -1.42 16.05 5.12
CA GLU A 110 -0.24 15.34 5.59
C GLU A 110 0.05 14.10 4.75
N MET A 111 -1.01 13.40 4.33
CA MET A 111 -0.87 12.19 3.51
C MET A 111 -0.28 12.52 2.14
N VAL A 112 -0.78 13.53 1.43
CA VAL A 112 -0.26 13.89 0.11
C VAL A 112 1.15 14.48 0.20
N ASP A 113 1.47 15.23 1.27
CA ASP A 113 2.81 15.76 1.51
C ASP A 113 3.87 14.66 1.66
N ARG A 114 3.48 13.52 2.24
CA ARG A 114 4.37 12.34 2.38
C ARG A 114 4.37 11.45 1.14
N ALA A 115 3.25 11.39 0.40
CA ALA A 115 3.13 10.56 -0.78
C ALA A 115 3.81 11.16 -2.01
N ALA A 116 3.59 12.45 -2.27
CA ALA A 116 4.03 13.11 -3.50
C ALA A 116 5.53 13.01 -3.78
N PRO A 117 6.43 13.08 -2.76
CA PRO A 117 7.88 12.95 -2.98
C PRO A 117 8.33 11.56 -3.43
N MET A 118 7.50 10.52 -3.35
CA MET A 118 7.87 9.17 -3.80
C MET A 118 8.06 9.08 -5.32
N ALA A 119 7.46 9.99 -6.11
CA ALA A 119 7.35 9.85 -7.55
C ALA A 119 7.46 11.18 -8.30
N ALA A 120 8.13 11.18 -9.44
CA ALA A 120 8.14 12.32 -10.35
C ALA A 120 6.78 12.52 -11.03
N HIS A 121 6.10 11.42 -11.35
CA HIS A 121 4.83 11.41 -12.05
C HIS A 121 3.67 11.14 -11.08
N ARG A 122 2.75 12.07 -10.93
CA ARG A 122 1.61 11.98 -10.01
C ARG A 122 0.28 12.06 -10.75
N PHE A 123 -0.62 11.15 -10.40
CA PHE A 123 -1.95 11.01 -11.01
C PHE A 123 -2.98 10.95 -9.87
N TYR A 124 -3.92 11.86 -9.88
CA TYR A 124 -4.93 12.02 -8.84
C TYR A 124 -6.31 11.62 -9.34
N ALA A 125 -6.98 10.75 -8.60
CA ALA A 125 -8.34 10.32 -8.91
C ALA A 125 -9.18 10.18 -7.64
N CYS A 126 -10.49 10.40 -7.75
CA CYS A 126 -11.41 10.11 -6.65
C CYS A 126 -11.58 8.61 -6.46
N PRO A 127 -11.40 8.07 -5.24
CA PRO A 127 -11.93 6.76 -4.88
C PRO A 127 -13.45 6.74 -5.02
N SER A 128 -14.03 5.66 -5.52
CA SER A 128 -15.49 5.53 -5.64
C SER A 128 -16.17 5.18 -4.29
N GLY A 129 -17.48 5.34 -4.23
CA GLY A 129 -18.34 4.82 -3.15
C GLY A 129 -18.41 5.66 -1.87
N ARG A 130 -17.53 6.66 -1.65
CA ARG A 130 -17.55 7.56 -0.48
C ARG A 130 -17.06 8.96 -0.85
N ALA A 131 -17.39 9.95 -0.01
CA ALA A 131 -16.89 11.30 -0.20
C ALA A 131 -15.35 11.33 -0.17
N ALA A 132 -14.77 11.82 -1.25
CA ALA A 132 -13.32 11.91 -1.44
C ALA A 132 -12.88 13.39 -1.52
N VAL A 133 -11.60 13.61 -1.31
CA VAL A 133 -10.97 14.91 -1.58
C VAL A 133 -10.98 15.17 -3.08
N ASP A 134 -11.36 16.39 -3.47
CA ASP A 134 -11.29 16.80 -4.87
C ASP A 134 -9.84 16.71 -5.37
N PRO A 135 -9.55 15.98 -6.47
CA PRO A 135 -8.23 15.92 -7.07
C PRO A 135 -7.62 17.28 -7.40
N VAL A 136 -8.44 18.32 -7.63
CA VAL A 136 -7.97 19.69 -7.81
C VAL A 136 -7.23 20.21 -6.57
N ALA A 137 -7.68 19.85 -5.37
CA ALA A 137 -7.00 20.24 -4.13
C ALA A 137 -5.65 19.51 -3.97
N LEU A 138 -5.57 18.25 -4.42
CA LEU A 138 -4.31 17.48 -4.42
C LEU A 138 -3.31 18.06 -5.40
N ASP A 139 -3.73 18.40 -6.64
CA ASP A 139 -2.91 19.04 -7.66
C ASP A 139 -2.42 20.42 -7.22
N ALA A 140 -3.27 21.23 -6.61
CA ALA A 140 -2.89 22.53 -6.06
C ALA A 140 -1.82 22.42 -4.96
N ARG A 141 -1.78 21.30 -4.22
CA ARG A 141 -0.78 21.05 -3.19
C ARG A 141 0.54 20.52 -3.74
N HIS A 142 0.45 19.52 -4.61
CA HIS A 142 1.58 18.90 -5.32
C HIS A 142 1.16 18.65 -6.76
N SER A 143 1.74 19.40 -7.69
CA SER A 143 1.39 19.30 -9.10
C SER A 143 1.38 17.86 -9.62
N GLY A 144 0.31 17.48 -10.29
CA GLY A 144 0.07 16.16 -10.85
C GLY A 144 -1.04 16.23 -11.89
N ARG A 145 -1.36 15.12 -12.49
CA ARG A 145 -2.44 15.02 -13.47
C ARG A 145 -3.73 14.56 -12.79
N ILE A 146 -4.81 15.29 -13.02
CA ILE A 146 -6.16 14.93 -12.56
C ILE A 146 -6.78 13.97 -13.57
N GLU A 147 -7.32 12.87 -13.08
CA GLU A 147 -7.92 11.83 -13.89
C GLU A 147 -9.39 11.60 -13.51
N THR A 148 -10.18 11.19 -14.48
CA THR A 148 -11.63 11.00 -14.28
C THR A 148 -11.95 9.71 -13.52
N SER A 149 -11.03 8.77 -13.50
CA SER A 149 -11.19 7.47 -12.82
C SER A 149 -9.86 6.89 -12.35
N ALA A 150 -9.92 6.02 -11.34
CA ALA A 150 -8.77 5.26 -10.87
C ALA A 150 -8.12 4.41 -11.98
N ARG A 151 -8.92 3.88 -12.92
CA ARG A 151 -8.44 3.10 -14.06
C ARG A 151 -7.61 3.96 -15.03
N GLU A 152 -8.09 5.16 -15.35
CA GLU A 152 -7.35 6.09 -16.22
C GLU A 152 -6.08 6.58 -15.54
N ALA A 153 -6.15 6.91 -14.25
CA ALA A 153 -4.98 7.27 -13.45
C ALA A 153 -3.88 6.19 -13.54
N TYR A 154 -4.27 4.93 -13.38
CA TYR A 154 -3.32 3.82 -13.53
C TYR A 154 -2.78 3.69 -14.95
N ALA A 155 -3.65 3.77 -15.97
CA ALA A 155 -3.22 3.63 -17.36
C ALA A 155 -2.20 4.71 -17.77
N HIS A 156 -2.46 5.95 -17.37
CA HIS A 156 -1.54 7.07 -17.64
C HIS A 156 -0.27 6.99 -16.79
N ALA A 157 -0.36 6.56 -15.53
CA ALA A 157 0.78 6.32 -14.68
C ALA A 157 1.72 5.24 -15.29
N ARG A 158 1.14 4.15 -15.76
CA ARG A 158 1.88 3.08 -16.44
C ARG A 158 2.54 3.57 -17.73
N ALA A 159 1.82 4.37 -18.53
CA ALA A 159 2.37 4.95 -19.75
C ALA A 159 3.55 5.91 -19.48
N ALA A 160 3.50 6.65 -18.36
CA ALA A 160 4.54 7.60 -17.99
C ALA A 160 5.88 6.91 -17.63
N VAL A 161 5.85 5.75 -16.97
CA VAL A 161 7.07 5.07 -16.50
C VAL A 161 7.42 3.80 -17.31
N GLY A 162 6.57 3.37 -18.22
CA GLY A 162 6.80 2.17 -19.05
C GLY A 162 6.93 0.87 -18.25
N ALA A 163 7.34 -0.21 -18.90
CA ALA A 163 7.39 -1.55 -18.29
C ALA A 163 8.46 -1.70 -17.20
N GLU A 164 9.55 -0.96 -17.29
CA GLU A 164 10.66 -1.02 -16.31
C GLU A 164 10.39 -0.17 -15.05
N GLY A 165 9.40 0.74 -15.12
CA GLY A 165 9.04 1.60 -14.02
C GLY A 165 8.09 0.95 -13.02
N LEU A 166 7.93 1.61 -11.89
CA LEU A 166 7.03 1.21 -10.80
C LEU A 166 5.82 2.14 -10.75
N VAL A 167 4.62 1.59 -10.74
CA VAL A 167 3.42 2.34 -10.36
C VAL A 167 3.09 2.04 -8.91
N VAL A 168 2.99 3.06 -8.08
CA VAL A 168 2.56 2.97 -6.67
C VAL A 168 1.12 3.46 -6.57
N VAL A 169 0.24 2.66 -5.97
CA VAL A 169 -1.18 3.00 -5.79
C VAL A 169 -1.50 3.02 -4.31
N CYS A 170 -1.90 4.18 -3.78
CA CYS A 170 -2.19 4.34 -2.35
C CYS A 170 -3.15 5.50 -2.02
N GLY A 171 -3.40 5.72 -0.73
CA GLY A 171 -4.20 6.82 -0.17
C GLY A 171 -5.59 6.40 0.27
N SER A 172 -6.17 5.38 -0.33
CA SER A 172 -7.47 4.83 0.06
C SER A 172 -7.55 3.35 -0.31
N ILE A 173 -8.11 2.55 0.60
CA ILE A 173 -8.40 1.13 0.33
C ILE A 173 -9.36 0.96 -0.88
N LEU A 174 -10.27 1.90 -1.08
CA LEU A 174 -11.20 1.87 -2.21
C LEU A 174 -10.47 2.09 -3.54
N LEU A 175 -9.61 3.11 -3.62
CA LEU A 175 -8.78 3.36 -4.81
C LEU A 175 -7.89 2.15 -5.13
N VAL A 176 -7.22 1.60 -4.12
CA VAL A 176 -6.38 0.41 -4.26
C VAL A 176 -7.20 -0.78 -4.78
N GLY A 177 -8.38 -1.02 -4.21
CA GLY A 177 -9.28 -2.09 -4.65
C GLY A 177 -9.69 -1.94 -6.13
N GLU A 178 -10.05 -0.73 -6.56
CA GLU A 178 -10.44 -0.43 -7.94
C GLU A 178 -9.31 -0.69 -8.94
N VAL A 179 -8.13 -0.13 -8.67
CA VAL A 179 -6.97 -0.32 -9.57
C VAL A 179 -6.52 -1.78 -9.57
N ARG A 180 -6.47 -2.41 -8.39
CA ARG A 180 -6.09 -3.81 -8.25
C ARG A 180 -7.02 -4.74 -9.03
N ALA A 181 -8.34 -4.52 -8.92
CA ALA A 181 -9.32 -5.28 -9.69
C ALA A 181 -9.12 -5.10 -11.20
N ALA A 182 -8.84 -3.87 -11.65
CA ALA A 182 -8.57 -3.61 -13.06
C ALA A 182 -7.29 -4.29 -13.55
N VAL A 183 -6.21 -4.27 -12.77
CA VAL A 183 -4.91 -4.89 -13.10
C VAL A 183 -5.01 -6.42 -13.15
N LEU A 184 -5.75 -7.02 -12.21
CA LEU A 184 -5.87 -8.47 -12.10
C LEU A 184 -7.07 -9.07 -12.86
N GLY A 185 -7.88 -8.23 -13.53
CA GLY A 185 -9.09 -8.69 -14.23
C GLY A 185 -10.17 -9.25 -13.29
N LEU A 186 -10.19 -8.79 -12.03
CA LEU A 186 -11.17 -9.24 -11.04
C LEU A 186 -12.50 -8.48 -11.20
N ARG A 187 -13.60 -9.14 -10.83
CA ARG A 187 -14.87 -8.46 -10.67
C ARG A 187 -14.86 -7.65 -9.39
N MET A 188 -15.30 -6.41 -9.48
CA MET A 188 -15.58 -5.62 -8.27
C MET A 188 -16.92 -5.99 -7.70
N ASP A 189 -16.99 -6.14 -6.39
CA ASP A 189 -18.28 -6.23 -5.71
C ASP A 189 -19.05 -4.91 -5.88
N PRO A 190 -20.38 -4.96 -6.01
CA PRO A 190 -21.18 -3.75 -6.06
C PRO A 190 -20.99 -2.95 -4.77
N PRO A 191 -21.00 -1.60 -4.84
CA PRO A 191 -20.88 -0.78 -3.65
C PRO A 191 -21.99 -1.15 -2.66
N VAL A 192 -21.61 -1.43 -1.41
CA VAL A 192 -22.59 -1.67 -0.34
C VAL A 192 -23.34 -0.36 -0.12
N ALA A 193 -24.64 -0.37 -0.39
CA ALA A 193 -25.51 0.75 -0.05
C ALA A 193 -25.49 0.92 1.49
N MET A 194 -24.99 2.05 1.94
CA MET A 194 -25.06 2.46 3.35
C MET A 194 -26.21 3.43 3.54
#